data_277f242db431d3b77141f3cf5963076c
#
_entry.id   277f242db431d3b77141f3cf5963076c
#
_cell.length_a   1.000
_cell.length_b   1.000
_cell.length_c   1.000
_cell.angle_alpha   90.00
_cell.angle_beta   90.00
_cell.angle_gamma   90.00
#
_symmetry.space_group_name_H-M   'P 1'
#
loop_
_entity.id
_entity.type
_entity.pdbx_description
1 polymer ?
#
loop_
_entity_poly.entity_id
_entity_poly.type
_entity_poly.pdbx_seq_one_letter_code
_entity_poly.pdbx_strand_id
1 'polypeptide(L)'
;MSEMTIFWHDYETWGVDPRRDRAAQFAGIRTNLDLEAVGEPVMFYCKPTTDFLPHPDAVRITGITPQLTQQKGIIEAEFFGRIQEVFSVPGTCGAGYNSIRFDDEVTRFGFYRNFIDPYAREWQNGNNRWDILDLVRMTYALRPEGINWPTRQDDNDIEVASFRLEHLTEANGIEQAGAHDALVDVKATIDIARLIKKHQPKLYNYFFNLRIKSNVAPLLNTHVDLSERKVMLHISGMFPASQGCLSPILPLLVHPINKNEILCYDLRHDPSAMLAMSVDEIIDNLYKPRAERNENHQHIALKGIHINKSPAIAPISTLTDERAKHWSIDWQEIDTHRQKLVNDPTIIRKLEEMCSRKRESGECDADANLYGGFISNEDRKLCNQVLTSSPEKLSQWTPDFKSTRLQTLYPRYRARNWPETLSETEQQQWHAFCQARIVDGEYDCSLTADQFQQRLEELALEDLTEREQQSLNQLVNWVQGFL
;
A
#
# COMPACT_ATOMS: atom_id res chain seq x y z
N MET A 1 -14.88 -11.28 -24.74
CA MET A 1 -14.17 -10.85 -23.52
C MET A 1 -13.01 -9.98 -24.00
N SER A 2 -12.84 -8.80 -23.43
CA SER A 2 -11.66 -7.96 -23.72
C SER A 2 -10.40 -8.74 -23.36
N GLU A 3 -9.36 -8.61 -24.18
CA GLU A 3 -8.05 -9.19 -23.89
C GLU A 3 -7.49 -8.57 -22.62
N MET A 4 -6.90 -9.39 -21.74
CA MET A 4 -6.31 -8.91 -20.50
C MET A 4 -5.10 -8.05 -20.79
N THR A 5 -4.98 -6.92 -20.09
CA THR A 5 -3.81 -6.03 -20.16
C THR A 5 -3.28 -5.73 -18.75
N ILE A 6 -2.02 -5.33 -18.67
CA ILE A 6 -1.42 -4.84 -17.42
C ILE A 6 -1.33 -3.32 -17.54
N PHE A 7 -1.86 -2.60 -16.53
CA PHE A 7 -1.70 -1.17 -16.41
C PHE A 7 -0.70 -0.88 -15.28
N TRP A 8 0.51 -0.54 -15.66
CA TRP A 8 1.61 -0.19 -14.79
C TRP A 8 1.45 1.25 -14.35
N HIS A 9 1.56 1.51 -13.05
CA HIS A 9 1.34 2.85 -12.53
C HIS A 9 2.21 3.13 -11.32
N ASP A 10 2.42 4.41 -11.10
CA ASP A 10 3.14 4.96 -9.97
C ASP A 10 2.60 6.35 -9.61
N TYR A 11 2.77 6.75 -8.36
CA TYR A 11 2.42 8.06 -7.84
C TYR A 11 3.62 8.75 -7.23
N GLU A 12 3.74 10.05 -7.52
CA GLU A 12 4.44 10.94 -6.61
C GLU A 12 3.42 11.59 -5.67
N THR A 13 3.76 11.66 -4.39
CA THR A 13 2.88 12.16 -3.33
C THR A 13 3.56 13.24 -2.52
N TRP A 14 2.76 14.05 -1.82
CA TRP A 14 3.24 15.11 -0.95
C TRP A 14 3.76 14.64 0.40
N GLY A 15 3.83 13.32 0.64
CA GLY A 15 4.32 12.68 1.84
C GLY A 15 4.25 11.16 1.74
N VAL A 16 4.53 10.46 2.83
CA VAL A 16 4.70 8.99 2.85
C VAL A 16 3.51 8.22 3.41
N ASP A 17 2.51 8.91 3.94
CA ASP A 17 1.30 8.28 4.47
C ASP A 17 0.15 8.34 3.43
N PRO A 18 -0.14 7.25 2.71
CA PRO A 18 -1.16 7.24 1.65
C PRO A 18 -2.57 7.54 2.17
N ARG A 19 -2.79 7.43 3.48
CA ARG A 19 -4.06 7.70 4.13
C ARG A 19 -4.31 9.20 4.31
N ARG A 20 -3.27 9.97 4.62
CA ARG A 20 -3.34 11.38 5.01
C ARG A 20 -2.79 12.31 3.95
N ASP A 21 -1.71 11.90 3.30
CA ASP A 21 -1.05 12.71 2.28
C ASP A 21 -1.81 12.69 0.95
N ARG A 22 -1.48 13.63 0.09
CA ARG A 22 -2.16 13.84 -1.19
C ARG A 22 -1.26 13.43 -2.35
N ALA A 23 -1.88 13.04 -3.46
CA ALA A 23 -1.16 12.80 -4.70
C ALA A 23 -0.67 14.12 -5.33
N ALA A 24 0.53 14.11 -5.90
CA ALA A 24 1.10 15.21 -6.65
C ALA A 24 1.17 14.91 -8.16
N GLN A 25 1.57 13.68 -8.52
CA GLN A 25 1.67 13.20 -9.89
C GLN A 25 1.15 11.76 -9.97
N PHE A 26 0.59 11.40 -11.11
CA PHE A 26 0.27 10.03 -11.49
C PHE A 26 0.82 9.75 -12.87
N ALA A 27 1.44 8.59 -13.06
CA ALA A 27 1.84 8.11 -14.35
C ALA A 27 1.45 6.65 -14.56
N GLY A 28 1.25 6.26 -15.83
CA GLY A 28 0.97 4.87 -16.15
C GLY A 28 1.20 4.51 -17.60
N ILE A 29 1.51 3.23 -17.82
CA ILE A 29 1.71 2.63 -19.13
C ILE A 29 0.88 1.35 -19.19
N ARG A 30 0.10 1.19 -20.24
CA ARG A 30 -0.60 -0.07 -20.50
C ARG A 30 0.26 -0.98 -21.36
N THR A 31 0.33 -2.26 -21.02
CA THR A 31 1.01 -3.29 -21.84
C THR A 31 0.07 -4.47 -22.08
N ASN A 32 0.40 -5.25 -23.13
CA ASN A 32 -0.10 -6.62 -23.26
C ASN A 32 0.60 -7.55 -22.24
N LEU A 33 0.27 -8.84 -22.23
CA LEU A 33 0.90 -9.82 -21.34
C LEU A 33 2.36 -10.13 -21.70
N ASP A 34 2.81 -9.75 -22.90
CA ASP A 34 4.21 -9.86 -23.32
C ASP A 34 5.04 -8.63 -22.93
N LEU A 35 4.42 -7.71 -22.19
CA LEU A 35 5.02 -6.48 -21.68
C LEU A 35 5.37 -5.46 -22.78
N GLU A 36 4.70 -5.55 -23.92
CA GLU A 36 4.79 -4.56 -25.00
C GLU A 36 3.74 -3.47 -24.77
N ALA A 37 4.13 -2.20 -24.96
CA ALA A 37 3.26 -1.06 -24.73
C ALA A 37 2.03 -1.08 -25.66
N VAL A 38 0.87 -0.77 -25.11
CA VAL A 38 -0.41 -0.64 -25.81
C VAL A 38 -0.96 0.77 -25.58
N GLY A 39 -0.92 1.59 -26.60
CA GLY A 39 -1.31 3.01 -26.50
C GLY A 39 -0.21 3.90 -25.94
N GLU A 40 -0.57 5.17 -25.73
CA GLU A 40 0.34 6.18 -25.21
C GLU A 40 0.40 6.13 -23.67
N PRO A 41 1.56 6.43 -23.07
CA PRO A 41 1.66 6.64 -21.64
C PRO A 41 0.73 7.78 -21.17
N VAL A 42 0.21 7.65 -19.96
CA VAL A 42 -0.52 8.73 -19.30
C VAL A 42 0.33 9.31 -18.19
N MET A 43 0.32 10.65 -18.06
CA MET A 43 0.96 11.36 -16.95
C MET A 43 0.26 12.69 -16.73
N PHE A 44 -0.12 12.98 -15.50
CA PHE A 44 -0.72 14.25 -15.12
C PHE A 44 -0.49 14.57 -13.65
N TYR A 45 -0.56 15.87 -13.33
CA TYR A 45 -0.39 16.40 -11.98
C TYR A 45 -1.72 16.71 -11.32
N CYS A 46 -1.75 16.59 -10.00
CA CYS A 46 -2.87 17.02 -9.15
C CYS A 46 -2.57 18.41 -8.58
N LYS A 47 -3.48 19.37 -8.71
CA LYS A 47 -3.36 20.67 -8.06
C LYS A 47 -3.36 20.50 -6.54
N PRO A 48 -2.47 21.21 -5.83
CA PRO A 48 -2.47 21.17 -4.37
C PRO A 48 -3.67 21.96 -3.83
N THR A 49 -4.16 21.56 -2.67
CA THR A 49 -5.20 22.26 -1.92
C THR A 49 -4.62 22.88 -0.64
N THR A 50 -5.34 23.78 0.01
CA THR A 50 -4.85 24.55 1.16
C THR A 50 -5.13 23.88 2.51
N ASP A 51 -5.62 22.63 2.51
CA ASP A 51 -5.97 21.89 3.73
C ASP A 51 -4.89 20.88 4.18
N PHE A 52 -3.70 20.96 3.61
CA PHE A 52 -2.53 20.16 4.00
C PHE A 52 -1.23 20.88 3.64
N LEU A 53 -0.13 20.47 4.25
CA LEU A 53 1.23 20.92 3.90
C LEU A 53 1.96 19.80 3.16
N PRO A 54 2.54 20.08 1.97
CA PRO A 54 3.49 19.16 1.34
C PRO A 54 4.71 18.95 2.23
N HIS A 55 5.14 17.69 2.41
CA HIS A 55 6.29 17.38 3.22
C HIS A 55 7.58 17.87 2.54
N PRO A 56 8.47 18.62 3.24
CA PRO A 56 9.69 19.15 2.65
C PRO A 56 10.57 18.08 1.99
N ASP A 57 10.71 16.89 2.59
CA ASP A 57 11.46 15.79 1.98
C ASP A 57 10.85 15.28 0.69
N ALA A 58 9.53 15.19 0.59
CA ALA A 58 8.86 14.77 -0.64
C ALA A 58 9.17 15.76 -1.79
N VAL A 59 9.06 17.07 -1.53
CA VAL A 59 9.39 18.11 -2.51
C VAL A 59 10.87 18.11 -2.88
N ARG A 60 11.76 17.92 -1.91
CA ARG A 60 13.20 17.81 -2.12
C ARG A 60 13.56 16.64 -3.04
N ILE A 61 13.04 15.45 -2.74
CA ILE A 61 13.38 14.21 -3.44
C ILE A 61 12.81 14.21 -4.85
N THR A 62 11.52 14.52 -5.02
CA THR A 62 10.85 14.47 -6.32
C THR A 62 11.17 15.69 -7.19
N GLY A 63 11.45 16.84 -6.58
CA GLY A 63 11.55 18.13 -7.27
C GLY A 63 10.19 18.65 -7.77
N ILE A 64 9.09 17.99 -7.43
CA ILE A 64 7.73 18.45 -7.73
C ILE A 64 7.36 19.53 -6.73
N THR A 65 7.09 20.75 -7.23
CA THR A 65 6.72 21.88 -6.39
C THR A 65 5.24 22.21 -6.50
N PRO A 66 4.62 22.79 -5.46
CA PRO A 66 3.22 23.22 -5.53
C PRO A 66 2.93 24.17 -6.69
N GLN A 67 3.88 25.05 -7.06
CA GLN A 67 3.74 25.95 -8.20
C GLN A 67 3.68 25.19 -9.53
N LEU A 68 4.53 24.15 -9.70
CA LEU A 68 4.49 23.29 -10.88
C LEU A 68 3.13 22.62 -11.02
N THR A 69 2.64 22.02 -9.93
CA THR A 69 1.37 21.30 -9.95
C THR A 69 0.17 22.25 -10.00
N GLN A 70 0.27 23.46 -9.47
CA GLN A 70 -0.75 24.51 -9.63
C GLN A 70 -0.88 24.95 -11.10
N GLN A 71 0.25 25.06 -11.81
CA GLN A 71 0.28 25.50 -13.20
C GLN A 71 -0.15 24.40 -14.19
N LYS A 72 0.32 23.16 -14.00
CA LYS A 72 0.15 22.06 -14.96
C LYS A 72 -0.90 21.05 -14.56
N GLY A 73 -1.32 21.07 -13.31
CA GLY A 73 -2.22 20.06 -12.74
C GLY A 73 -3.69 20.36 -12.97
N ILE A 74 -4.48 19.34 -12.72
CA ILE A 74 -5.94 19.37 -12.72
C ILE A 74 -6.47 19.22 -11.29
N ILE A 75 -7.71 19.62 -11.04
CA ILE A 75 -8.33 19.50 -9.70
C ILE A 75 -8.44 18.04 -9.27
N GLU A 76 -8.47 17.79 -7.96
CA GLU A 76 -8.43 16.43 -7.39
C GLU A 76 -9.57 15.53 -7.91
N ALA A 77 -10.78 16.09 -8.08
CA ALA A 77 -11.92 15.35 -8.62
C ALA A 77 -11.68 14.88 -10.07
N GLU A 78 -11.12 15.72 -10.92
CA GLU A 78 -10.76 15.36 -12.30
C GLU A 78 -9.57 14.38 -12.32
N PHE A 79 -8.58 14.60 -11.46
CA PHE A 79 -7.40 13.74 -11.33
C PHE A 79 -7.80 12.28 -11.02
N PHE A 80 -8.59 12.06 -9.98
CA PHE A 80 -9.04 10.73 -9.63
C PHE A 80 -10.12 10.19 -10.58
N GLY A 81 -10.90 11.05 -11.23
CA GLY A 81 -11.82 10.68 -12.31
C GLY A 81 -11.07 10.04 -13.49
N ARG A 82 -9.99 10.67 -13.98
CA ARG A 82 -9.14 10.13 -15.05
C ARG A 82 -8.45 8.82 -14.65
N ILE A 83 -8.02 8.70 -13.40
CA ILE A 83 -7.46 7.44 -12.87
C ILE A 83 -8.51 6.34 -12.86
N GLN A 84 -9.74 6.65 -12.45
CA GLN A 84 -10.86 5.70 -12.52
C GLN A 84 -11.10 5.22 -13.96
N GLU A 85 -11.08 6.11 -14.94
CA GLU A 85 -11.28 5.74 -16.36
C GLU A 85 -10.25 4.72 -16.84
N VAL A 86 -8.96 4.94 -16.58
CA VAL A 86 -7.90 4.02 -17.03
C VAL A 86 -7.96 2.66 -16.33
N PHE A 87 -8.34 2.62 -15.05
CA PHE A 87 -8.50 1.37 -14.30
C PHE A 87 -9.82 0.65 -14.57
N SER A 88 -10.86 1.34 -15.05
CA SER A 88 -12.17 0.75 -15.32
C SER A 88 -12.24 -0.07 -16.61
N VAL A 89 -11.22 -0.02 -17.44
CA VAL A 89 -11.12 -0.85 -18.65
C VAL A 89 -11.18 -2.33 -18.24
N PRO A 90 -12.15 -3.11 -18.81
CA PRO A 90 -12.31 -4.51 -18.44
C PRO A 90 -11.06 -5.36 -18.70
N GLY A 91 -10.73 -6.26 -17.77
CA GLY A 91 -9.54 -7.12 -17.86
C GLY A 91 -8.23 -6.40 -17.54
N THR A 92 -8.28 -5.25 -16.85
CA THR A 92 -7.08 -4.54 -16.40
C THR A 92 -6.49 -5.19 -15.15
N CYS A 93 -5.20 -5.54 -15.20
CA CYS A 93 -4.37 -5.83 -14.05
C CYS A 93 -3.61 -4.56 -13.66
N GLY A 94 -3.95 -3.92 -12.54
CA GLY A 94 -3.16 -2.81 -11.99
C GLY A 94 -1.87 -3.34 -11.39
N ALA A 95 -0.72 -2.85 -11.85
CA ALA A 95 0.59 -3.30 -11.38
C ALA A 95 1.54 -2.11 -11.12
N GLY A 96 2.43 -2.27 -10.15
CA GLY A 96 3.46 -1.30 -9.82
C GLY A 96 4.51 -1.90 -8.91
N TYR A 97 5.44 -1.09 -8.45
CA TYR A 97 6.49 -1.48 -7.52
C TYR A 97 6.11 -1.10 -6.09
N ASN A 98 5.88 -2.06 -5.20
CA ASN A 98 5.30 -1.87 -3.86
C ASN A 98 3.86 -1.28 -3.88
N SER A 99 3.20 -1.39 -5.01
CA SER A 99 1.94 -0.69 -5.29
C SER A 99 0.78 -1.14 -4.39
N ILE A 100 0.69 -2.41 -4.02
CA ILE A 100 -0.40 -2.92 -3.17
C ILE A 100 -0.38 -2.28 -1.76
N ARG A 101 0.79 -1.85 -1.31
CA ARG A 101 0.96 -1.26 0.03
C ARG A 101 0.93 0.26 0.01
N PHE A 102 1.24 0.90 -1.11
CA PHE A 102 1.32 2.34 -1.22
C PHE A 102 0.35 2.91 -2.27
N ASP A 103 0.61 2.72 -3.55
CA ASP A 103 -0.15 3.34 -4.66
C ASP A 103 -1.64 2.97 -4.65
N ASP A 104 -1.94 1.71 -4.33
CA ASP A 104 -3.32 1.25 -4.20
C ASP A 104 -4.04 1.92 -3.03
N GLU A 105 -3.35 2.18 -1.93
CA GLU A 105 -3.91 2.93 -0.80
C GLU A 105 -4.08 4.41 -1.16
N VAL A 106 -3.11 5.04 -1.85
CA VAL A 106 -3.27 6.41 -2.39
C VAL A 106 -4.51 6.48 -3.29
N THR A 107 -4.66 5.52 -4.20
CA THR A 107 -5.85 5.43 -5.07
C THR A 107 -7.14 5.25 -4.27
N ARG A 108 -7.15 4.35 -3.29
CA ARG A 108 -8.33 4.08 -2.47
C ARG A 108 -8.78 5.30 -1.67
N PHE A 109 -7.85 5.97 -0.98
CA PHE A 109 -8.16 7.16 -0.21
C PHE A 109 -8.52 8.35 -1.10
N GLY A 110 -7.86 8.50 -2.26
CA GLY A 110 -8.22 9.49 -3.24
C GLY A 110 -9.62 9.26 -3.82
N PHE A 111 -9.95 8.04 -4.22
CA PHE A 111 -11.30 7.69 -4.68
C PHE A 111 -12.35 7.94 -3.60
N TYR A 112 -12.10 7.50 -2.37
CA TYR A 112 -13.01 7.70 -1.25
C TYR A 112 -13.29 9.19 -0.98
N ARG A 113 -12.27 10.04 -0.94
CA ARG A 113 -12.42 11.48 -0.75
C ARG A 113 -13.17 12.17 -1.90
N ASN A 114 -13.13 11.57 -3.07
CA ASN A 114 -13.79 12.07 -4.29
C ASN A 114 -15.07 11.29 -4.64
N PHE A 115 -15.69 10.57 -3.70
CA PHE A 115 -16.95 9.83 -3.86
C PHE A 115 -16.93 8.70 -4.89
N ILE A 116 -15.77 8.31 -5.40
CA ILE A 116 -15.55 7.18 -6.29
C ILE A 116 -15.50 5.89 -5.47
N ASP A 117 -16.04 4.77 -5.98
CA ASP A 117 -15.92 3.47 -5.30
C ASP A 117 -14.44 3.06 -5.18
N PRO A 118 -13.88 2.97 -3.96
CA PRO A 118 -12.45 2.77 -3.75
C PRO A 118 -11.95 1.37 -4.12
N TYR A 119 -12.85 0.40 -4.30
CA TYR A 119 -12.49 -1.01 -4.48
C TYR A 119 -12.87 -1.59 -5.84
N ALA A 120 -13.80 -0.96 -6.57
CA ALA A 120 -14.38 -1.51 -7.80
C ALA A 120 -13.30 -1.88 -8.84
N ARG A 121 -12.28 -1.05 -9.02
CA ARG A 121 -11.16 -1.27 -9.94
C ARG A 121 -10.34 -2.53 -9.67
N GLU A 122 -10.42 -3.08 -8.47
CA GLU A 122 -9.57 -4.20 -8.04
C GLU A 122 -10.16 -5.57 -8.35
N TRP A 123 -11.45 -5.63 -8.70
CA TRP A 123 -12.14 -6.90 -8.87
C TRP A 123 -13.27 -6.90 -9.90
N GLN A 124 -13.89 -5.73 -10.20
CA GLN A 124 -14.95 -5.67 -11.18
C GLN A 124 -14.43 -5.92 -12.60
N ASN A 125 -15.30 -6.39 -13.49
CA ASN A 125 -15.01 -6.58 -14.91
C ASN A 125 -13.77 -7.43 -15.22
N GLY A 126 -13.42 -8.38 -14.33
CA GLY A 126 -12.21 -9.22 -14.48
C GLY A 126 -10.90 -8.52 -14.09
N ASN A 127 -11.00 -7.34 -13.51
CA ASN A 127 -9.84 -6.58 -13.04
C ASN A 127 -9.20 -7.25 -11.81
N ASN A 128 -7.93 -6.97 -11.60
CA ASN A 128 -7.16 -7.49 -10.48
C ASN A 128 -5.93 -6.62 -10.25
N ARG A 129 -5.08 -7.01 -9.28
CA ARG A 129 -3.88 -6.27 -8.88
C ARG A 129 -2.67 -7.18 -8.78
N TRP A 130 -1.49 -6.61 -8.98
CA TRP A 130 -0.22 -7.33 -8.90
C TRP A 130 0.90 -6.41 -8.42
N ASP A 131 1.83 -6.94 -7.60
CA ASP A 131 2.94 -6.18 -7.04
C ASP A 131 4.27 -6.78 -7.44
N ILE A 132 5.11 -5.98 -8.08
CA ILE A 132 6.41 -6.45 -8.61
C ILE A 132 7.45 -6.60 -7.52
N LEU A 133 7.36 -5.86 -6.42
CA LEU A 133 8.30 -5.99 -5.31
C LEU A 133 8.22 -7.41 -4.68
N ASP A 134 7.01 -7.97 -4.57
CA ASP A 134 6.87 -9.33 -4.06
C ASP A 134 7.31 -10.40 -5.09
N LEU A 135 7.21 -10.13 -6.41
CA LEU A 135 7.84 -10.94 -7.45
C LEU A 135 9.37 -10.92 -7.35
N VAL A 136 9.95 -9.73 -7.16
CA VAL A 136 11.40 -9.54 -6.98
C VAL A 136 11.90 -10.34 -5.77
N ARG A 137 11.25 -10.19 -4.61
CA ARG A 137 11.58 -10.95 -3.40
C ARG A 137 11.47 -12.45 -3.60
N MET A 138 10.41 -12.91 -4.27
CA MET A 138 10.19 -14.32 -4.56
C MET A 138 11.26 -14.87 -5.51
N THR A 139 11.69 -14.08 -6.49
CA THR A 139 12.76 -14.44 -7.40
C THR A 139 14.09 -14.57 -6.66
N TYR A 140 14.44 -13.62 -5.83
CA TYR A 140 15.63 -13.67 -4.98
C TYR A 140 15.66 -14.89 -4.08
N ALA A 141 14.55 -15.14 -3.40
CA ALA A 141 14.43 -16.24 -2.44
C ALA A 141 14.56 -17.63 -3.11
N LEU A 142 13.91 -17.83 -4.27
CA LEU A 142 13.72 -19.15 -4.85
C LEU A 142 14.54 -19.40 -6.12
N ARG A 143 14.78 -18.40 -6.95
CA ARG A 143 15.38 -18.51 -8.30
C ARG A 143 16.18 -17.26 -8.65
N PRO A 144 17.30 -16.98 -7.98
CA PRO A 144 18.06 -15.73 -8.16
C PRO A 144 18.87 -15.64 -9.44
N GLU A 145 19.01 -16.74 -10.19
CA GLU A 145 19.93 -16.85 -11.32
C GLU A 145 19.50 -15.93 -12.48
N GLY A 146 20.49 -15.28 -13.11
CA GLY A 146 20.31 -14.38 -14.25
C GLY A 146 19.96 -12.93 -13.88
N ILE A 147 19.96 -12.60 -12.60
CA ILE A 147 19.71 -11.25 -12.10
C ILE A 147 20.88 -10.85 -11.19
N ASN A 148 21.37 -9.63 -11.34
CA ASN A 148 22.36 -9.04 -10.45
C ASN A 148 21.65 -8.44 -9.25
N TRP A 149 21.98 -8.95 -8.06
CA TRP A 149 21.34 -8.53 -6.81
C TRP A 149 22.19 -7.50 -6.09
N PRO A 150 21.76 -6.25 -5.99
CA PRO A 150 22.45 -5.22 -5.20
C PRO A 150 22.34 -5.52 -3.72
N THR A 151 23.31 -5.03 -2.95
CA THR A 151 23.34 -5.16 -1.49
C THR A 151 23.24 -3.80 -0.82
N ARG A 152 22.86 -3.81 0.46
CA ARG A 152 22.88 -2.67 1.38
C ARG A 152 23.19 -3.13 2.80
N GLN A 153 23.63 -2.24 3.64
CA GLN A 153 23.67 -2.50 5.08
C GLN A 153 22.26 -2.40 5.69
N ASP A 154 21.92 -3.31 6.59
CA ASP A 154 20.72 -3.21 7.41
C ASP A 154 20.99 -2.39 8.70
N ASP A 155 19.98 -2.29 9.58
CA ASP A 155 20.08 -1.53 10.84
C ASP A 155 21.09 -2.13 11.84
N ASN A 156 21.65 -3.32 11.58
CA ASN A 156 22.65 -3.99 12.38
C ASN A 156 24.01 -4.07 11.66
N ASP A 157 24.23 -3.28 10.63
CA ASP A 157 25.43 -3.29 9.77
C ASP A 157 25.70 -4.63 9.08
N ILE A 158 24.65 -5.45 8.87
CA ILE A 158 24.73 -6.70 8.11
C ILE A 158 24.45 -6.40 6.65
N GLU A 159 25.32 -6.91 5.76
CA GLU A 159 25.11 -6.83 4.33
C GLU A 159 23.95 -7.74 3.89
N VAL A 160 22.90 -7.14 3.33
CA VAL A 160 21.70 -7.84 2.88
C VAL A 160 21.29 -7.37 1.48
N ALA A 161 20.50 -8.17 0.77
CA ALA A 161 20.00 -7.77 -0.54
C ALA A 161 19.14 -6.50 -0.44
N SER A 162 19.34 -5.61 -1.41
CA SER A 162 18.49 -4.44 -1.60
C SER A 162 17.42 -4.74 -2.66
N PHE A 163 16.18 -4.40 -2.31
CA PHE A 163 15.03 -4.52 -3.22
C PHE A 163 14.48 -3.14 -3.60
N ARG A 164 15.29 -2.08 -3.50
CA ARG A 164 14.92 -0.76 -4.00
C ARG A 164 15.01 -0.78 -5.53
N LEU A 165 14.04 -0.14 -6.18
CA LEU A 165 13.93 -0.13 -7.64
C LEU A 165 15.19 0.46 -8.27
N GLU A 166 15.65 1.61 -7.76
CA GLU A 166 16.84 2.30 -8.24
C GLU A 166 18.13 1.45 -8.12
N HIS A 167 18.29 0.70 -7.02
CA HIS A 167 19.45 -0.19 -6.85
C HIS A 167 19.40 -1.39 -7.82
N LEU A 168 18.20 -1.94 -8.03
CA LEU A 168 18.02 -3.09 -8.95
C LEU A 168 18.24 -2.68 -10.40
N THR A 169 17.76 -1.52 -10.81
CA THR A 169 17.96 -1.01 -12.18
C THR A 169 19.43 -0.74 -12.45
N GLU A 170 20.11 -0.06 -11.54
CA GLU A 170 21.55 0.20 -11.63
C GLU A 170 22.37 -1.10 -11.76
N ALA A 171 22.14 -2.06 -10.84
CA ALA A 171 22.87 -3.34 -10.83
C ALA A 171 22.67 -4.18 -12.09
N ASN A 172 21.55 -3.99 -12.79
CA ASN A 172 21.20 -4.74 -14.00
C ASN A 172 21.34 -3.94 -15.30
N GLY A 173 21.93 -2.72 -15.23
CA GLY A 173 22.17 -1.87 -16.40
C GLY A 173 20.89 -1.37 -17.09
N ILE A 174 19.83 -1.18 -16.31
CA ILE A 174 18.55 -0.61 -16.77
C ILE A 174 18.62 0.91 -16.56
N GLU A 175 18.44 1.67 -17.63
CA GLU A 175 18.46 3.15 -17.55
C GLU A 175 17.26 3.67 -16.77
N GLN A 176 17.54 4.47 -15.74
CA GLN A 176 16.56 5.18 -14.92
C GLN A 176 16.99 6.65 -14.76
N ALA A 177 17.15 7.36 -15.89
CA ALA A 177 17.49 8.76 -15.87
C ALA A 177 16.29 9.60 -15.39
N GLY A 178 16.42 10.21 -14.20
CA GLY A 178 15.34 10.99 -13.57
C GLY A 178 14.50 10.16 -12.60
N ALA A 179 15.13 9.30 -11.79
CA ALA A 179 14.46 8.64 -10.65
C ALA A 179 13.61 9.63 -9.85
N HIS A 180 12.47 9.18 -9.32
CA HIS A 180 11.42 10.02 -8.71
C HIS A 180 10.66 10.92 -9.71
N ASP A 181 10.55 10.51 -10.96
CA ASP A 181 9.48 10.89 -11.87
C ASP A 181 8.63 9.63 -12.10
N ALA A 182 7.35 9.68 -11.76
CA ALA A 182 6.47 8.50 -11.78
C ALA A 182 6.51 7.75 -13.12
N LEU A 183 6.67 8.43 -14.27
CA LEU A 183 6.74 7.75 -15.57
C LEU A 183 8.06 7.00 -15.77
N VAL A 184 9.16 7.51 -15.21
CA VAL A 184 10.47 6.83 -15.23
C VAL A 184 10.41 5.57 -14.37
N ASP A 185 9.81 5.66 -13.19
CA ASP A 185 9.71 4.54 -12.26
C ASP A 185 8.74 3.45 -12.78
N VAL A 186 7.68 3.83 -13.50
CA VAL A 186 6.82 2.89 -14.25
C VAL A 186 7.64 2.13 -15.31
N LYS A 187 8.45 2.80 -16.12
CA LYS A 187 9.30 2.15 -17.14
C LYS A 187 10.29 1.19 -16.50
N ALA A 188 10.99 1.64 -15.46
CA ALA A 188 11.93 0.84 -14.69
C ALA A 188 11.26 -0.43 -14.12
N THR A 189 10.04 -0.30 -13.58
CA THR A 189 9.25 -1.44 -13.08
C THR A 189 8.91 -2.45 -14.18
N ILE A 190 8.53 -1.99 -15.37
CA ILE A 190 8.27 -2.85 -16.53
C ILE A 190 9.56 -3.59 -16.94
N ASP A 191 10.71 -2.92 -16.95
CA ASP A 191 11.97 -3.52 -17.36
C ASP A 191 12.49 -4.55 -16.34
N ILE A 192 12.31 -4.32 -15.03
CA ILE A 192 12.55 -5.35 -14.01
C ILE A 192 11.62 -6.56 -14.22
N ALA A 193 10.34 -6.34 -14.51
CA ALA A 193 9.41 -7.42 -14.81
C ALA A 193 9.83 -8.22 -16.06
N ARG A 194 10.30 -7.54 -17.11
CA ARG A 194 10.86 -8.16 -18.33
C ARG A 194 12.10 -9.00 -18.02
N LEU A 195 13.01 -8.45 -17.21
CA LEU A 195 14.22 -9.15 -16.79
C LEU A 195 13.88 -10.47 -16.08
N ILE A 196 12.95 -10.42 -15.11
CA ILE A 196 12.51 -11.61 -14.39
C ILE A 196 11.78 -12.58 -15.33
N LYS A 197 10.87 -12.11 -16.20
CA LYS A 197 10.15 -12.94 -17.17
C LYS A 197 11.12 -13.67 -18.12
N LYS A 198 12.19 -12.98 -18.55
CA LYS A 198 13.23 -13.54 -19.44
C LYS A 198 14.02 -14.65 -18.76
N HIS A 199 14.49 -14.45 -17.53
CA HIS A 199 15.38 -15.40 -16.86
C HIS A 199 14.62 -16.46 -16.06
N GLN A 200 13.46 -16.14 -15.50
CA GLN A 200 12.66 -17.03 -14.64
C GLN A 200 11.18 -17.10 -15.09
N PRO A 201 10.89 -17.49 -16.36
CA PRO A 201 9.54 -17.41 -16.92
C PRO A 201 8.51 -18.28 -16.18
N LYS A 202 8.93 -19.43 -15.64
CA LYS A 202 8.03 -20.30 -14.87
C LYS A 202 7.61 -19.68 -13.55
N LEU A 203 8.56 -19.06 -12.84
CA LEU A 203 8.28 -18.36 -11.58
C LEU A 203 7.44 -17.12 -11.82
N TYR A 204 7.75 -16.32 -12.85
CA TYR A 204 6.96 -15.17 -13.26
C TYR A 204 5.49 -15.54 -13.49
N ASN A 205 5.24 -16.55 -14.33
CA ASN A 205 3.89 -17.01 -14.65
C ASN A 205 3.18 -17.60 -13.42
N TYR A 206 3.90 -18.34 -12.57
CA TYR A 206 3.35 -18.86 -11.32
C TYR A 206 2.87 -17.73 -10.42
N PHE A 207 3.73 -16.76 -10.15
CA PHE A 207 3.37 -15.63 -9.27
C PHE A 207 2.30 -14.74 -9.91
N PHE A 208 2.35 -14.49 -11.22
CA PHE A 208 1.30 -13.77 -11.93
C PHE A 208 -0.09 -14.42 -11.76
N ASN A 209 -0.16 -15.74 -11.68
CA ASN A 209 -1.41 -16.45 -11.41
C ASN A 209 -1.92 -16.28 -9.97
N LEU A 210 -1.06 -15.99 -9.00
CA LEU A 210 -1.46 -15.74 -7.60
C LEU A 210 -2.18 -14.40 -7.38
N ARG A 211 -2.23 -13.50 -8.38
CA ARG A 211 -3.08 -12.30 -8.34
C ARG A 211 -4.57 -12.63 -8.27
N ILE A 212 -4.95 -13.85 -8.66
CA ILE A 212 -6.32 -14.33 -8.65
C ILE A 212 -6.60 -15.10 -7.37
N LYS A 213 -7.48 -14.56 -6.52
CA LYS A 213 -7.84 -15.11 -5.20
C LYS A 213 -8.18 -16.61 -5.23
N SER A 214 -8.91 -17.07 -6.25
CA SER A 214 -9.29 -18.49 -6.38
C SER A 214 -8.10 -19.43 -6.61
N ASN A 215 -6.96 -18.92 -7.06
CA ASN A 215 -5.73 -19.70 -7.22
C ASN A 215 -4.92 -19.75 -5.91
N VAL A 216 -5.10 -18.77 -5.02
CA VAL A 216 -4.38 -18.66 -3.74
C VAL A 216 -5.05 -19.53 -2.66
N ALA A 217 -6.37 -19.46 -2.54
CA ALA A 217 -7.11 -20.12 -1.45
C ALA A 217 -6.86 -21.65 -1.36
N PRO A 218 -6.79 -22.40 -2.48
CA PRO A 218 -6.49 -23.85 -2.43
C PRO A 218 -5.07 -24.18 -1.94
N LEU A 219 -4.11 -23.26 -2.13
CA LEU A 219 -2.72 -23.47 -1.67
C LEU A 219 -2.64 -23.43 -0.14
N LEU A 220 -3.43 -22.56 0.50
CA LEU A 220 -3.47 -22.42 1.94
C LEU A 220 -4.45 -23.39 2.63
N ASN A 221 -5.26 -24.11 1.86
CA ASN A 221 -6.10 -25.26 2.20
C ASN A 221 -6.60 -25.37 3.67
N THR A 222 -7.29 -24.32 4.13
CA THR A 222 -7.84 -24.29 5.50
C THR A 222 -9.12 -25.11 5.68
N HIS A 223 -9.58 -25.83 4.64
CA HIS A 223 -10.81 -26.65 4.67
C HIS A 223 -10.59 -28.07 5.19
N VAL A 224 -9.34 -28.51 5.30
CA VAL A 224 -8.98 -29.80 5.88
C VAL A 224 -8.56 -29.66 7.33
N ASP A 225 -8.52 -30.78 8.05
CA ASP A 225 -8.05 -30.79 9.44
C ASP A 225 -6.62 -30.23 9.55
N LEU A 226 -6.30 -29.62 10.69
CA LEU A 226 -5.01 -28.97 10.90
C LEU A 226 -3.82 -29.93 10.66
N SER A 227 -3.99 -31.20 11.01
CA SER A 227 -2.99 -32.27 10.81
C SER A 227 -2.68 -32.55 9.34
N GLU A 228 -3.65 -32.32 8.44
CA GLU A 228 -3.54 -32.59 7.01
C GLU A 228 -3.05 -31.35 6.23
N ARG A 229 -2.97 -30.17 6.88
CA ARG A 229 -2.53 -28.93 6.24
C ARG A 229 -1.06 -28.98 5.92
N LYS A 230 -0.75 -28.51 4.72
CA LYS A 230 0.63 -28.47 4.22
C LYS A 230 1.34 -27.20 4.69
N VAL A 231 2.60 -27.37 5.03
CA VAL A 231 3.52 -26.25 5.20
C VAL A 231 3.75 -25.60 3.84
N MET A 232 3.66 -24.29 3.79
CA MET A 232 3.91 -23.49 2.59
C MET A 232 5.07 -22.53 2.85
N LEU A 233 5.74 -22.09 1.79
CA LEU A 233 6.68 -20.98 1.86
C LEU A 233 5.90 -19.67 1.67
N HIS A 234 6.13 -18.71 2.53
CA HIS A 234 5.64 -17.34 2.32
C HIS A 234 6.81 -16.38 2.21
N ILE A 235 6.80 -15.58 1.15
CA ILE A 235 7.81 -14.55 0.89
C ILE A 235 7.17 -13.19 1.15
N SER A 236 7.80 -12.37 2.00
CA SER A 236 7.25 -11.08 2.41
C SER A 236 8.35 -10.17 2.95
N GLY A 237 8.26 -8.87 2.68
CA GLY A 237 9.15 -7.87 3.26
C GLY A 237 9.06 -7.74 4.79
N MET A 238 8.15 -8.46 5.45
CA MET A 238 8.10 -8.54 6.91
C MET A 238 9.09 -9.57 7.49
N PHE A 239 9.63 -10.45 6.65
CA PHE A 239 10.73 -11.35 7.05
C PHE A 239 12.07 -10.72 6.72
N PRO A 240 13.12 -11.00 7.51
CA PRO A 240 14.45 -10.44 7.28
C PRO A 240 15.00 -10.75 5.89
N ALA A 241 15.63 -9.76 5.25
CA ALA A 241 16.30 -9.94 3.96
C ALA A 241 17.47 -10.92 4.07
N SER A 242 18.15 -10.98 5.22
CA SER A 242 19.17 -11.97 5.55
C SER A 242 18.67 -13.43 5.56
N GLN A 243 17.36 -13.62 5.64
CA GLN A 243 16.68 -14.92 5.53
C GLN A 243 15.90 -15.06 4.22
N GLY A 244 16.27 -14.28 3.18
CA GLY A 244 15.63 -14.31 1.87
C GLY A 244 14.21 -13.76 1.85
N CYS A 245 13.80 -12.96 2.83
CA CYS A 245 12.41 -12.53 3.01
C CYS A 245 11.42 -13.72 3.05
N LEU A 246 11.86 -14.91 3.48
CA LEU A 246 11.16 -16.18 3.34
C LEU A 246 10.94 -16.84 4.70
N SER A 247 9.75 -17.39 4.91
CA SER A 247 9.50 -18.33 6.02
C SER A 247 8.59 -19.49 5.63
N PRO A 248 8.86 -20.73 6.16
CA PRO A 248 7.88 -21.79 6.16
C PRO A 248 6.72 -21.45 7.11
N ILE A 249 5.50 -21.54 6.63
CA ILE A 249 4.29 -21.20 7.38
C ILE A 249 3.30 -22.36 7.43
N LEU A 250 2.54 -22.46 8.53
CA LEU A 250 1.38 -23.33 8.63
C LEU A 250 0.09 -22.48 8.61
N PRO A 251 -0.81 -22.68 7.63
CA PRO A 251 -2.12 -22.03 7.64
C PRO A 251 -2.97 -22.56 8.82
N LEU A 252 -3.52 -21.65 9.64
CA LEU A 252 -4.27 -22.00 10.84
C LEU A 252 -5.78 -21.82 10.67
N LEU A 253 -6.25 -20.64 10.29
CA LEU A 253 -7.69 -20.42 10.10
C LEU A 253 -7.98 -19.24 9.14
N VAL A 254 -9.15 -19.27 8.51
CA VAL A 254 -9.69 -18.09 7.83
C VAL A 254 -10.20 -17.12 8.88
N HIS A 255 -9.76 -15.85 8.80
CA HIS A 255 -10.18 -14.85 9.76
C HIS A 255 -11.72 -14.72 9.79
N PRO A 256 -12.38 -14.82 10.97
CA PRO A 256 -13.85 -14.94 11.06
C PRO A 256 -14.58 -13.71 10.49
N ILE A 257 -13.98 -12.50 10.58
CA ILE A 257 -14.56 -11.25 10.09
C ILE A 257 -14.05 -10.97 8.67
N ASN A 258 -12.73 -10.94 8.45
CA ASN A 258 -12.12 -10.67 7.15
C ASN A 258 -11.90 -11.97 6.35
N LYS A 259 -12.87 -12.41 5.59
CA LYS A 259 -12.81 -13.66 4.78
C LYS A 259 -11.71 -13.67 3.71
N ASN A 260 -11.02 -12.57 3.48
CA ASN A 260 -9.86 -12.50 2.58
C ASN A 260 -8.52 -12.72 3.30
N GLU A 261 -8.53 -12.90 4.60
CA GLU A 261 -7.33 -13.10 5.41
C GLU A 261 -7.30 -14.51 6.00
N ILE A 262 -6.14 -15.15 5.85
CA ILE A 262 -5.83 -16.44 6.47
C ILE A 262 -4.73 -16.22 7.49
N LEU A 263 -4.99 -16.56 8.75
CA LEU A 263 -3.97 -16.56 9.78
C LEU A 263 -3.08 -17.76 9.61
N CYS A 264 -1.79 -17.52 9.60
CA CYS A 264 -0.74 -18.51 9.51
C CYS A 264 0.24 -18.35 10.67
N TYR A 265 0.96 -19.42 11.01
CA TYR A 265 2.06 -19.38 11.95
C TYR A 265 3.38 -19.49 11.22
N ASP A 266 4.35 -18.64 11.56
CA ASP A 266 5.73 -18.71 11.09
C ASP A 266 6.48 -19.80 11.86
N LEU A 267 6.75 -20.92 11.19
CA LEU A 267 7.33 -22.11 11.79
C LEU A 267 8.84 -21.99 12.12
N ARG A 268 9.49 -20.87 11.78
CA ARG A 268 10.84 -20.58 12.29
C ARG A 268 10.85 -20.31 13.80
N HIS A 269 9.70 -20.06 14.38
CA HIS A 269 9.54 -19.76 15.80
C HIS A 269 8.83 -20.88 16.54
N ASP A 270 9.35 -21.25 17.71
CA ASP A 270 8.70 -22.25 18.59
C ASP A 270 7.33 -21.72 19.08
N PRO A 271 6.22 -22.43 18.81
CA PRO A 271 4.89 -21.98 19.22
C PRO A 271 4.61 -22.21 20.71
N SER A 272 5.47 -22.90 21.47
CA SER A 272 5.21 -23.34 22.84
C SER A 272 4.77 -22.20 23.76
N ALA A 273 5.41 -21.04 23.68
CA ALA A 273 5.05 -19.87 24.47
C ALA A 273 3.61 -19.39 24.16
N MET A 274 3.28 -19.23 22.87
CA MET A 274 1.94 -18.80 22.43
C MET A 274 0.87 -19.83 22.84
N LEU A 275 1.17 -21.13 22.72
CA LEU A 275 0.23 -22.19 23.07
C LEU A 275 -0.12 -22.19 24.58
N ALA A 276 0.84 -21.80 25.44
CA ALA A 276 0.61 -21.69 26.89
C ALA A 276 -0.19 -20.44 27.29
N MET A 277 -0.26 -19.41 26.43
CA MET A 277 -0.92 -18.13 26.71
C MET A 277 -2.45 -18.24 26.69
N SER A 278 -3.09 -17.41 27.49
CA SER A 278 -4.50 -17.05 27.36
C SER A 278 -4.74 -16.18 26.12
N VAL A 279 -5.99 -16.01 25.73
CA VAL A 279 -6.35 -15.13 24.59
C VAL A 279 -5.96 -13.67 24.85
N ASP A 280 -6.11 -13.19 26.11
CA ASP A 280 -5.73 -11.83 26.50
C ASP A 280 -4.22 -11.62 26.37
N GLU A 281 -3.41 -12.55 26.84
CA GLU A 281 -1.94 -12.49 26.71
C GLU A 281 -1.48 -12.53 25.25
N ILE A 282 -2.14 -13.32 24.38
CA ILE A 282 -1.86 -13.34 22.94
C ILE A 282 -2.15 -11.94 22.34
N ILE A 283 -3.30 -11.35 22.66
CA ILE A 283 -3.69 -10.02 22.17
C ILE A 283 -2.69 -8.97 22.64
N ASP A 284 -2.35 -8.94 23.91
CA ASP A 284 -1.42 -7.99 24.48
C ASP A 284 -0.03 -8.07 23.83
N ASN A 285 0.50 -9.28 23.66
CA ASN A 285 1.82 -9.45 23.01
C ASN A 285 1.78 -9.13 21.51
N LEU A 286 0.72 -9.52 20.80
CA LEU A 286 0.62 -9.31 19.35
C LEU A 286 0.50 -7.84 18.99
N TYR A 287 -0.22 -7.04 19.80
CA TYR A 287 -0.58 -5.67 19.47
C TYR A 287 0.13 -4.58 20.28
N LYS A 288 0.97 -5.00 21.22
CA LYS A 288 1.76 -4.05 22.02
C LYS A 288 2.68 -3.21 21.14
N PRO A 289 2.55 -1.87 21.18
CA PRO A 289 3.42 -0.98 20.43
C PRO A 289 4.90 -1.25 20.72
N ARG A 290 5.76 -1.12 19.70
CA ARG A 290 7.21 -1.40 19.85
C ARG A 290 7.84 -0.59 20.99
N ALA A 291 7.44 0.67 21.16
CA ALA A 291 7.92 1.55 22.23
C ALA A 291 7.54 1.08 23.65
N GLU A 292 6.49 0.27 23.79
CA GLU A 292 5.99 -0.23 25.08
C GLU A 292 6.46 -1.66 25.39
N ARG A 293 7.21 -2.30 24.47
CA ARG A 293 7.72 -3.65 24.66
C ARG A 293 8.86 -3.64 25.68
N ASN A 294 8.75 -4.50 26.66
CA ASN A 294 9.77 -4.72 27.69
C ASN A 294 10.38 -6.13 27.56
N GLU A 295 11.30 -6.47 28.45
CA GLU A 295 11.99 -7.78 28.49
C GLU A 295 11.05 -9.00 28.63
N ASN A 296 9.82 -8.79 29.11
CA ASN A 296 8.81 -9.86 29.23
C ASN A 296 7.96 -10.00 27.96
N HIS A 297 8.15 -9.12 26.96
CA HIS A 297 7.40 -9.21 25.70
C HIS A 297 7.80 -10.45 24.92
N GLN A 298 6.83 -11.30 24.64
CA GLN A 298 7.02 -12.50 23.83
C GLN A 298 6.56 -12.25 22.39
N HIS A 299 7.45 -12.50 21.46
CA HIS A 299 7.10 -12.40 20.04
C HIS A 299 6.09 -13.48 19.65
N ILE A 300 4.95 -13.06 19.14
CA ILE A 300 3.92 -13.95 18.58
C ILE A 300 4.10 -14.02 17.07
N ALA A 301 4.51 -15.18 16.57
CA ALA A 301 4.84 -15.37 15.14
C ALA A 301 3.59 -15.67 14.28
N LEU A 302 2.44 -15.07 14.62
CA LEU A 302 1.22 -15.10 13.82
C LEU A 302 1.32 -14.09 12.67
N LYS A 303 0.83 -14.49 11.50
CA LYS A 303 0.82 -13.68 10.30
C LYS A 303 -0.49 -13.81 9.53
N GLY A 304 -1.12 -12.67 9.22
CA GLY A 304 -2.26 -12.61 8.30
C GLY A 304 -1.79 -12.59 6.84
N ILE A 305 -2.29 -13.50 6.03
CA ILE A 305 -2.07 -13.52 4.58
C ILE A 305 -3.37 -13.17 3.88
N HIS A 306 -3.34 -12.04 3.16
CA HIS A 306 -4.49 -11.56 2.39
C HIS A 306 -4.50 -12.22 1.01
N ILE A 307 -5.41 -13.17 0.79
CA ILE A 307 -5.51 -13.96 -0.45
C ILE A 307 -5.93 -13.14 -1.69
N ASN A 308 -6.40 -11.91 -1.49
CA ASN A 308 -6.77 -10.95 -2.54
C ASN A 308 -5.71 -9.85 -2.78
N LYS A 309 -4.52 -9.99 -2.18
CA LYS A 309 -3.40 -9.06 -2.34
C LYS A 309 -2.19 -9.70 -3.04
N SER A 310 -2.42 -10.65 -3.97
CA SER A 310 -1.35 -11.34 -4.71
C SER A 310 -0.20 -11.83 -3.80
N PRO A 311 -0.46 -12.62 -2.74
CA PRO A 311 0.60 -12.99 -1.81
C PRO A 311 1.62 -13.94 -2.46
N ALA A 312 2.91 -13.70 -2.20
CA ALA A 312 3.97 -14.58 -2.66
C ALA A 312 4.08 -15.83 -1.78
N ILE A 313 3.36 -16.86 -2.17
CA ILE A 313 3.38 -18.19 -1.51
C ILE A 313 3.76 -19.28 -2.51
N ALA A 314 4.46 -20.31 -2.02
CA ALA A 314 4.87 -21.44 -2.83
C ALA A 314 4.89 -22.75 -2.03
N PRO A 315 4.72 -23.92 -2.66
CA PRO A 315 4.96 -25.21 -2.02
C PRO A 315 6.42 -25.31 -1.55
N ILE A 316 6.66 -26.01 -0.43
CA ILE A 316 8.02 -26.23 0.11
C ILE A 316 8.94 -26.94 -0.88
N SER A 317 8.37 -27.78 -1.76
CA SER A 317 9.11 -28.48 -2.82
C SER A 317 9.73 -27.55 -3.88
N THR A 318 9.38 -26.27 -3.90
CA THR A 318 10.01 -25.27 -4.77
C THR A 318 11.37 -24.80 -4.26
N LEU A 319 11.66 -24.99 -2.98
CA LEU A 319 12.95 -24.66 -2.38
C LEU A 319 13.88 -25.86 -2.48
N THR A 320 15.05 -25.66 -3.08
CA THR A 320 16.09 -26.70 -3.16
C THR A 320 16.77 -26.86 -1.79
N ASP A 321 17.38 -28.01 -1.53
CA ASP A 321 18.13 -28.24 -0.28
C ASP A 321 19.26 -27.24 -0.09
N GLU A 322 19.93 -26.84 -1.17
CA GLU A 322 20.96 -25.81 -1.16
C GLU A 322 20.40 -24.45 -0.70
N ARG A 323 19.24 -24.04 -1.27
CA ARG A 323 18.58 -22.80 -0.89
C ARG A 323 18.00 -22.85 0.51
N ALA A 324 17.46 -23.99 0.95
CA ALA A 324 17.00 -24.19 2.32
C ALA A 324 18.16 -23.99 3.32
N LYS A 325 19.31 -24.60 3.04
CA LYS A 325 20.54 -24.43 3.84
C LYS A 325 21.03 -22.97 3.83
N HIS A 326 21.04 -22.34 2.65
CA HIS A 326 21.43 -20.92 2.50
C HIS A 326 20.57 -19.99 3.35
N TRP A 327 19.25 -20.25 3.44
CA TRP A 327 18.33 -19.48 4.26
C TRP A 327 18.19 -20.01 5.69
N SER A 328 19.09 -20.90 6.14
CA SER A 328 19.07 -21.46 7.50
C SER A 328 17.71 -22.09 7.88
N ILE A 329 17.11 -22.87 6.98
CA ILE A 329 15.87 -23.60 7.25
C ILE A 329 16.23 -25.01 7.70
N ASP A 330 15.90 -25.33 8.95
CA ASP A 330 15.98 -26.67 9.51
C ASP A 330 14.59 -27.34 9.42
N TRP A 331 14.43 -28.24 8.47
CA TRP A 331 13.16 -28.94 8.27
C TRP A 331 12.73 -29.82 9.45
N GLN A 332 13.66 -30.30 10.26
CA GLN A 332 13.35 -31.09 11.45
C GLN A 332 12.77 -30.20 12.56
N GLU A 333 13.33 -29.01 12.74
CA GLU A 333 12.82 -28.01 13.66
C GLU A 333 11.43 -27.51 13.21
N ILE A 334 11.28 -27.21 11.90
CA ILE A 334 9.99 -26.82 11.29
C ILE A 334 8.90 -27.87 11.53
N ASP A 335 9.20 -29.16 11.34
CA ASP A 335 8.21 -30.21 11.62
C ASP A 335 7.90 -30.32 13.11
N THR A 336 8.90 -30.16 13.98
CA THR A 336 8.70 -30.16 15.44
C THR A 336 7.74 -29.04 15.84
N HIS A 337 7.92 -27.81 15.33
CA HIS A 337 7.03 -26.68 15.61
C HIS A 337 5.62 -26.92 15.04
N ARG A 338 5.54 -27.47 13.83
CA ARG A 338 4.27 -27.88 13.23
C ARG A 338 3.52 -28.89 14.12
N GLN A 339 4.20 -29.93 14.61
CA GLN A 339 3.58 -30.96 15.46
C GLN A 339 3.04 -30.37 16.77
N LYS A 340 3.72 -29.41 17.39
CA LYS A 340 3.22 -28.70 18.58
C LYS A 340 1.88 -28.01 18.31
N LEU A 341 1.76 -27.31 17.18
CA LEU A 341 0.51 -26.65 16.78
C LEU A 341 -0.60 -27.64 16.46
N VAL A 342 -0.28 -28.72 15.74
CA VAL A 342 -1.25 -29.75 15.33
C VAL A 342 -1.80 -30.48 16.52
N ASN A 343 -0.97 -30.74 17.53
CA ASN A 343 -1.35 -31.50 18.72
C ASN A 343 -2.06 -30.65 19.79
N ASP A 344 -2.13 -29.34 19.64
CA ASP A 344 -2.88 -28.49 20.58
C ASP A 344 -4.36 -28.39 20.15
N PRO A 345 -5.29 -28.98 20.95
CA PRO A 345 -6.71 -28.99 20.59
C PRO A 345 -7.41 -27.64 20.77
N THR A 346 -6.72 -26.65 21.33
CA THR A 346 -7.31 -25.37 21.73
C THR A 346 -6.93 -24.22 20.82
N ILE A 347 -5.85 -24.32 20.04
CA ILE A 347 -5.27 -23.20 19.30
C ILE A 347 -6.25 -22.55 18.34
N ILE A 348 -6.98 -23.32 17.55
CA ILE A 348 -7.93 -22.77 16.57
C ILE A 348 -9.01 -21.96 17.28
N ARG A 349 -9.59 -22.50 18.37
CA ARG A 349 -10.60 -21.80 19.17
C ARG A 349 -10.06 -20.52 19.81
N LYS A 350 -8.83 -20.55 20.36
CA LYS A 350 -8.19 -19.34 20.91
C LYS A 350 -8.03 -18.25 19.85
N LEU A 351 -7.60 -18.62 18.65
CA LEU A 351 -7.42 -17.67 17.54
C LEU A 351 -8.76 -17.15 16.99
N GLU A 352 -9.80 -17.98 16.91
CA GLU A 352 -11.15 -17.53 16.54
C GLU A 352 -11.69 -16.52 17.55
N GLU A 353 -11.54 -16.78 18.85
CA GLU A 353 -11.92 -15.88 19.92
C GLU A 353 -11.15 -14.55 19.82
N MET A 354 -9.82 -14.61 19.67
CA MET A 354 -8.97 -13.45 19.49
C MET A 354 -9.45 -12.56 18.33
N CYS A 355 -9.71 -13.17 17.17
CA CYS A 355 -10.13 -12.44 15.96
C CYS A 355 -11.57 -11.89 16.06
N SER A 356 -12.42 -12.48 16.88
CA SER A 356 -13.81 -12.05 17.06
C SER A 356 -13.94 -10.87 18.03
N ARG A 357 -12.93 -10.60 18.82
CA ARG A 357 -12.93 -9.45 19.75
C ARG A 357 -12.86 -8.14 18.96
N LYS A 358 -13.84 -7.29 19.20
CA LYS A 358 -13.83 -5.94 18.64
C LYS A 358 -12.66 -5.13 19.23
N ARG A 359 -11.89 -4.53 18.37
CA ARG A 359 -10.95 -3.49 18.79
C ARG A 359 -11.65 -2.16 18.69
N GLU A 360 -11.46 -1.33 19.68
CA GLU A 360 -11.79 0.08 19.59
C GLU A 360 -10.83 0.69 18.57
N SER A 361 -11.33 1.03 17.40
CA SER A 361 -10.61 1.92 16.50
C SER A 361 -10.70 3.30 17.11
N GLY A 362 -9.58 3.96 17.38
CA GLY A 362 -9.58 5.37 17.78
C GLY A 362 -10.40 6.23 16.81
N GLU A 363 -10.87 7.36 17.29
CA GLU A 363 -11.51 8.36 16.44
C GLU A 363 -10.58 8.73 15.30
N CYS A 364 -11.12 8.76 14.10
CA CYS A 364 -10.40 9.03 12.87
C CYS A 364 -11.15 10.08 12.08
N ASP A 365 -10.43 11.09 11.57
CA ASP A 365 -11.05 12.11 10.73
C ASP A 365 -11.70 11.51 9.48
N ALA A 366 -12.77 12.18 9.00
CA ALA A 366 -13.54 11.70 7.86
C ALA A 366 -12.69 11.43 6.60
N ASP A 367 -11.67 12.26 6.33
CA ASP A 367 -10.77 12.10 5.17
C ASP A 367 -9.95 10.80 5.23
N ALA A 368 -9.60 10.35 6.43
CA ALA A 368 -8.78 9.18 6.69
C ALA A 368 -9.62 7.94 7.09
N ASN A 369 -10.96 8.07 7.15
CA ASN A 369 -11.86 7.04 7.68
C ASN A 369 -12.47 6.12 6.60
N LEU A 370 -11.69 5.75 5.60
CA LEU A 370 -12.11 4.81 4.56
C LEU A 370 -12.56 3.46 5.16
N TYR A 371 -11.81 2.96 6.13
CA TYR A 371 -12.02 1.64 6.73
C TYR A 371 -13.00 1.63 7.92
N GLY A 372 -13.62 2.75 8.25
CA GLY A 372 -14.57 2.89 9.37
C GLY A 372 -15.95 2.25 9.15
N GLY A 373 -16.08 1.40 8.13
CA GLY A 373 -17.30 0.62 7.86
C GLY A 373 -17.72 0.67 6.38
N PHE A 374 -18.73 -0.13 6.04
CA PHE A 374 -19.26 -0.19 4.68
C PHE A 374 -20.14 1.02 4.38
N ILE A 375 -20.07 1.52 3.15
CA ILE A 375 -21.00 2.51 2.60
C ILE A 375 -22.28 1.81 2.19
N SER A 376 -23.44 2.32 2.62
CA SER A 376 -24.75 1.76 2.30
C SER A 376 -25.07 1.87 0.79
N ASN A 377 -26.01 1.09 0.32
CA ASN A 377 -26.46 1.19 -1.08
C ASN A 377 -27.14 2.53 -1.39
N GLU A 378 -27.80 3.12 -0.38
CA GLU A 378 -28.40 4.46 -0.48
C GLU A 378 -27.30 5.50 -0.65
N ASP A 379 -26.28 5.48 0.22
CA ASP A 379 -25.17 6.41 0.13
C ASP A 379 -24.37 6.25 -1.17
N ARG A 380 -24.18 5.02 -1.67
CA ARG A 380 -23.53 4.79 -2.99
C ARG A 380 -24.29 5.45 -4.15
N LYS A 381 -25.64 5.44 -4.11
CA LYS A 381 -26.44 6.15 -5.13
C LYS A 381 -26.21 7.65 -5.04
N LEU A 382 -26.14 8.21 -3.84
CA LEU A 382 -25.83 9.63 -3.63
C LEU A 382 -24.40 9.96 -4.08
N CYS A 383 -23.40 9.12 -3.79
CA CYS A 383 -22.04 9.28 -4.32
C CYS A 383 -22.05 9.37 -5.85
N ASN A 384 -22.75 8.47 -6.54
CA ASN A 384 -22.88 8.52 -8.01
C ASN A 384 -23.57 9.81 -8.51
N GLN A 385 -24.54 10.34 -7.76
CA GLN A 385 -25.17 11.62 -8.12
C GLN A 385 -24.20 12.79 -7.92
N VAL A 386 -23.36 12.75 -6.86
CA VAL A 386 -22.29 13.74 -6.67
C VAL A 386 -21.34 13.73 -7.88
N LEU A 387 -20.84 12.57 -8.29
CA LEU A 387 -19.91 12.42 -9.41
C LEU A 387 -20.46 12.92 -10.76
N THR A 388 -21.78 12.84 -10.96
CA THR A 388 -22.42 13.22 -12.23
C THR A 388 -23.03 14.62 -12.21
N SER A 389 -22.91 15.36 -11.10
CA SER A 389 -23.45 16.70 -10.95
C SER A 389 -22.41 17.79 -11.27
N SER A 390 -22.87 18.89 -11.89
CA SER A 390 -22.01 20.05 -12.11
C SER A 390 -21.70 20.79 -10.79
N PRO A 391 -20.62 21.58 -10.71
CA PRO A 391 -20.28 22.36 -9.52
C PRO A 391 -21.40 23.28 -9.04
N GLU A 392 -22.15 23.91 -9.97
CA GLU A 392 -23.27 24.80 -9.65
C GLU A 392 -24.42 24.02 -9.01
N LYS A 393 -24.70 22.79 -9.49
CA LYS A 393 -25.71 21.93 -8.89
C LYS A 393 -25.27 21.46 -7.50
N LEU A 394 -24.01 21.10 -7.32
CA LEU A 394 -23.45 20.70 -6.04
C LEU A 394 -23.53 21.84 -5.00
N SER A 395 -23.37 23.10 -5.42
CA SER A 395 -23.49 24.25 -4.49
C SER A 395 -24.90 24.46 -3.96
N GLN A 396 -25.93 23.99 -4.68
CA GLN A 396 -27.35 24.15 -4.36
C GLN A 396 -27.98 22.91 -3.73
N TRP A 397 -27.20 21.82 -3.56
CA TRP A 397 -27.69 20.52 -3.10
C TRP A 397 -26.91 20.03 -1.89
N THR A 398 -27.64 19.59 -0.85
CA THR A 398 -27.08 18.91 0.31
C THR A 398 -27.55 17.46 0.31
N PRO A 399 -26.69 16.49 -0.06
CA PRO A 399 -27.06 15.08 -0.06
C PRO A 399 -27.40 14.58 1.34
N ASP A 400 -28.52 13.86 1.49
CA ASP A 400 -28.93 13.23 2.76
C ASP A 400 -28.18 11.91 2.98
N PHE A 401 -26.84 11.97 3.09
CA PHE A 401 -26.03 10.81 3.41
C PHE A 401 -26.39 10.25 4.78
N LYS A 402 -26.47 8.93 4.90
CA LYS A 402 -26.65 8.25 6.19
C LYS A 402 -25.31 8.13 6.95
N SER A 403 -24.21 8.05 6.23
CA SER A 403 -22.87 8.00 6.78
C SER A 403 -22.41 9.40 7.20
N THR A 404 -22.12 9.60 8.50
CA THR A 404 -21.61 10.87 9.04
C THR A 404 -20.29 11.31 8.39
N ARG A 405 -19.42 10.32 8.04
CA ARG A 405 -18.16 10.63 7.35
C ARG A 405 -18.40 11.19 5.93
N LEU A 406 -19.41 10.72 5.20
CA LEU A 406 -19.74 11.28 3.87
C LEU A 406 -20.41 12.66 4.00
N GLN A 407 -21.20 12.88 5.04
CA GLN A 407 -21.73 14.21 5.36
C GLN A 407 -20.59 15.22 5.58
N THR A 408 -19.54 14.83 6.32
CA THR A 408 -18.35 15.66 6.57
C THR A 408 -17.49 15.83 5.32
N LEU A 409 -17.32 14.80 4.51
CA LEU A 409 -16.52 14.86 3.27
C LEU A 409 -17.13 15.77 2.20
N TYR A 410 -18.47 15.86 2.11
CA TYR A 410 -19.11 16.57 1.02
C TYR A 410 -18.76 18.06 0.93
N PRO A 411 -18.87 18.88 2.01
CA PRO A 411 -18.43 20.27 1.96
C PRO A 411 -16.93 20.41 1.68
N ARG A 412 -16.10 19.51 2.23
CA ARG A 412 -14.65 19.50 1.96
C ARG A 412 -14.32 19.19 0.49
N TYR A 413 -15.05 18.26 -0.13
CA TYR A 413 -14.92 17.92 -1.54
C TYR A 413 -15.22 19.13 -2.44
N ARG A 414 -16.29 19.87 -2.15
CA ARG A 414 -16.62 21.10 -2.86
C ARG A 414 -15.53 22.17 -2.66
N ALA A 415 -15.09 22.37 -1.44
CA ALA A 415 -14.09 23.37 -1.11
C ALA A 415 -12.72 23.11 -1.78
N ARG A 416 -12.31 21.85 -1.89
CA ARG A 416 -11.07 21.46 -2.58
C ARG A 416 -11.13 21.63 -4.08
N ASN A 417 -12.28 21.36 -4.68
CA ASN A 417 -12.38 21.27 -6.13
C ASN A 417 -12.95 22.54 -6.78
N TRP A 418 -13.88 23.20 -6.12
CA TRP A 418 -14.59 24.39 -6.65
C TRP A 418 -14.80 25.45 -5.57
N PRO A 419 -13.72 26.00 -5.00
CA PRO A 419 -13.81 27.00 -3.92
C PRO A 419 -14.62 28.25 -4.31
N GLU A 420 -14.66 28.58 -5.59
CA GLU A 420 -15.45 29.70 -6.14
C GLU A 420 -16.96 29.50 -6.04
N THR A 421 -17.43 28.29 -5.79
CA THR A 421 -18.86 27.96 -5.60
C THR A 421 -19.33 28.06 -4.15
N LEU A 422 -18.42 28.32 -3.22
CA LEU A 422 -18.73 28.39 -1.80
C LEU A 422 -19.34 29.76 -1.43
N SER A 423 -20.37 29.73 -0.60
CA SER A 423 -20.88 30.93 0.06
C SER A 423 -19.84 31.52 1.04
N GLU A 424 -19.98 32.77 1.43
CA GLU A 424 -19.09 33.40 2.43
C GLU A 424 -18.99 32.59 3.73
N THR A 425 -20.11 32.04 4.19
CA THR A 425 -20.14 31.21 5.40
C THR A 425 -19.36 29.90 5.20
N GLU A 426 -19.50 29.24 4.05
CA GLU A 426 -18.76 28.02 3.73
C GLU A 426 -17.26 28.29 3.56
N GLN A 427 -16.88 29.43 2.98
CA GLN A 427 -15.49 29.86 2.90
C GLN A 427 -14.87 30.09 4.28
N GLN A 428 -15.59 30.72 5.20
CA GLN A 428 -15.15 30.91 6.59
C GLN A 428 -14.98 29.56 7.32
N GLN A 429 -15.94 28.63 7.13
CA GLN A 429 -15.86 27.28 7.71
C GLN A 429 -14.68 26.49 7.14
N TRP A 430 -14.44 26.59 5.84
CA TRP A 430 -13.29 25.96 5.19
C TRP A 430 -11.96 26.51 5.69
N HIS A 431 -11.86 27.84 5.80
CA HIS A 431 -10.66 28.48 6.36
C HIS A 431 -10.41 28.04 7.81
N ALA A 432 -11.44 28.05 8.65
CA ALA A 432 -11.33 27.58 10.04
C ALA A 432 -10.89 26.12 10.14
N PHE A 433 -11.42 25.25 9.25
CA PHE A 433 -10.98 23.86 9.16
C PHE A 433 -9.52 23.72 8.77
N CYS A 434 -9.06 24.47 7.75
CA CYS A 434 -7.66 24.46 7.32
C CYS A 434 -6.72 24.91 8.44
N GLN A 435 -7.09 25.98 9.17
CA GLN A 435 -6.34 26.50 10.31
C GLN A 435 -6.24 25.46 11.44
N ALA A 436 -7.36 24.92 11.88
CA ALA A 436 -7.38 23.92 12.95
C ALA A 436 -6.56 22.66 12.54
N ARG A 437 -6.63 22.25 11.28
CA ARG A 437 -5.87 21.10 10.78
C ARG A 437 -4.38 21.36 10.74
N ILE A 438 -3.95 22.47 10.13
CA ILE A 438 -2.54 22.73 9.84
C ILE A 438 -1.81 23.34 11.04
N VAL A 439 -2.46 24.28 11.76
CA VAL A 439 -1.83 24.99 12.87
C VAL A 439 -2.04 24.23 14.18
N ASP A 440 -3.27 23.82 14.48
CA ASP A 440 -3.59 23.19 15.75
C ASP A 440 -3.37 21.67 15.76
N GLY A 441 -3.10 21.06 14.59
CA GLY A 441 -2.83 19.62 14.45
C GLY A 441 -4.07 18.74 14.61
N GLU A 442 -5.27 19.29 14.43
CA GLU A 442 -6.53 18.55 14.48
C GLU A 442 -6.78 17.73 13.20
N TYR A 443 -7.85 16.94 13.19
CA TYR A 443 -8.36 16.22 12.02
C TYR A 443 -7.33 15.29 11.35
N ASP A 444 -6.56 14.52 12.14
CA ASP A 444 -5.55 13.58 11.65
C ASP A 444 -4.52 14.24 10.69
N CYS A 445 -4.08 15.45 11.00
CA CYS A 445 -3.06 16.16 10.22
C CYS A 445 -1.80 15.31 10.08
N SER A 446 -1.24 15.22 8.86
CA SER A 446 0.02 14.49 8.62
C SER A 446 1.24 15.33 8.97
N LEU A 447 1.14 16.65 8.83
CA LEU A 447 2.24 17.60 9.07
C LEU A 447 1.65 18.94 9.53
N THR A 448 1.98 19.36 10.74
CA THR A 448 1.59 20.68 11.25
C THR A 448 2.57 21.77 10.79
N ALA A 449 2.16 23.04 10.92
CA ALA A 449 3.02 24.19 10.59
C ALA A 449 4.33 24.18 11.41
N ASP A 450 4.26 23.84 12.69
CA ASP A 450 5.45 23.74 13.55
C ASP A 450 6.38 22.62 13.11
N GLN A 451 5.85 21.43 12.79
CA GLN A 451 6.63 20.30 12.29
C GLN A 451 7.25 20.60 10.91
N PHE A 452 6.49 21.29 10.04
CA PHE A 452 6.98 21.75 8.75
C PHE A 452 8.17 22.70 8.92
N GLN A 453 8.04 23.72 9.78
CA GLN A 453 9.12 24.67 10.07
C GLN A 453 10.34 23.98 10.67
N GLN A 454 10.14 23.10 11.65
CA GLN A 454 11.23 22.31 12.25
C GLN A 454 11.96 21.50 11.19
N ARG A 455 11.24 20.83 10.27
CA ARG A 455 11.89 20.02 9.23
C ARG A 455 12.68 20.87 8.25
N LEU A 456 12.23 22.06 7.91
CA LEU A 456 12.98 23.01 7.08
C LEU A 456 14.28 23.47 7.77
N GLU A 457 14.26 23.72 9.09
CA GLU A 457 15.44 24.08 9.86
C GLU A 457 16.47 22.94 9.90
N GLU A 458 16.01 21.69 10.05
CA GLU A 458 16.88 20.50 9.96
C GLU A 458 17.51 20.39 8.56
N LEU A 459 16.73 20.52 7.49
CA LEU A 459 17.21 20.45 6.11
C LEU A 459 18.20 21.58 5.77
N ALA A 460 18.04 22.75 6.37
CA ALA A 460 18.98 23.87 6.18
C ALA A 460 20.41 23.56 6.70
N LEU A 461 20.58 22.52 7.54
CA LEU A 461 21.86 22.04 8.03
C LEU A 461 22.46 20.92 7.16
N GLU A 462 21.70 20.40 6.20
CA GLU A 462 22.16 19.37 5.25
C GLU A 462 22.84 20.01 4.03
N ASP A 463 23.71 19.25 3.36
CA ASP A 463 24.35 19.68 2.11
C ASP A 463 23.40 19.46 0.94
N LEU A 464 22.61 20.49 0.62
CA LEU A 464 21.58 20.47 -0.42
C LEU A 464 22.13 20.92 -1.76
N THR A 465 21.72 20.25 -2.83
CA THR A 465 21.98 20.70 -4.21
C THR A 465 21.21 21.98 -4.52
N GLU A 466 21.64 22.72 -5.55
CA GLU A 466 20.94 23.92 -6.01
C GLU A 466 19.47 23.64 -6.39
N ARG A 467 19.18 22.47 -7.00
CA ARG A 467 17.83 22.04 -7.35
C ARG A 467 16.97 21.85 -6.10
N GLU A 468 17.48 21.17 -5.09
CA GLU A 468 16.77 20.92 -3.83
C GLU A 468 16.46 22.23 -3.11
N GLN A 469 17.45 23.15 -3.02
CA GLN A 469 17.26 24.46 -2.41
C GLN A 469 16.19 25.29 -3.14
N GLN A 470 16.21 25.28 -4.48
CA GLN A 470 15.19 25.97 -5.28
C GLN A 470 13.80 25.39 -5.05
N SER A 471 13.65 24.07 -4.99
CA SER A 471 12.37 23.39 -4.75
C SER A 471 11.82 23.72 -3.36
N LEU A 472 12.68 23.69 -2.31
CA LEU A 472 12.29 24.06 -0.95
C LEU A 472 11.92 25.54 -0.83
N ASN A 473 12.63 26.44 -1.49
CA ASN A 473 12.28 27.87 -1.51
C ASN A 473 10.91 28.11 -2.18
N GLN A 474 10.60 27.40 -3.25
CA GLN A 474 9.27 27.45 -3.86
C GLN A 474 8.21 26.94 -2.91
N LEU A 475 8.45 25.81 -2.21
CA LEU A 475 7.53 25.28 -1.23
C LEU A 475 7.23 26.30 -0.11
N VAL A 476 8.26 26.93 0.47
CA VAL A 476 8.09 27.96 1.50
C VAL A 476 7.25 29.12 1.00
N ASN A 477 7.55 29.65 -0.19
CA ASN A 477 6.78 30.74 -0.79
C ASN A 477 5.31 30.37 -1.03
N TRP A 478 5.02 29.11 -1.36
CA TRP A 478 3.64 28.65 -1.55
C TRP A 478 2.89 28.59 -0.22
N VAL A 479 3.51 28.04 0.83
CA VAL A 479 2.92 27.93 2.17
C VAL A 479 2.65 29.31 2.78
N GLN A 480 3.58 30.26 2.65
CA GLN A 480 3.40 31.63 3.10
C GLN A 480 2.23 32.38 2.43
N GLY A 481 1.74 31.87 1.31
CA GLY A 481 0.63 32.47 0.58
C GLY A 481 -0.75 32.21 1.20
N PHE A 482 -0.87 31.27 2.16
CA PHE A 482 -2.17 30.91 2.78
C PHE A 482 -2.11 30.64 4.29
N LEU A 483 -0.94 30.55 4.91
CA LEU A 483 -0.75 30.60 6.36
C LEU A 483 -0.62 32.06 6.83
#